data_d0c0cfd769ab416df0326c850efba1bc
#
_entry.id   d0c0cfd769ab416df0326c850efba1bc
#
_cell.length_a   1.000
_cell.length_b   1.000
_cell.length_c   1.000
_cell.angle_alpha   90.00
_cell.angle_beta   90.00
_cell.angle_gamma   90.00
#
_symmetry.space_group_name_H-M   'P 1'
#
loop_
_entity.id
_entity.type
_entity.pdbx_description
1 polymer ?
#
loop_
_entity_poly.entity_id
_entity_poly.type
_entity_poly.pdbx_seq_one_letter_code
_entity_poly.pdbx_strand_id
1 'polypeptide(L)'
;MKKLLFLSTLMASLLSAEILLYGPDPAALAMRELALEFEKKSGERVVVNSGPSKTWLYKARQDADLFYAPSAKSMERYIELVPNLSIDDISIIHLCQTNLMVRPNNPLKITSFNDLLDKKVKIMAMSGGHNSYEFIALKMGNGENLTKLRKNIIVYAKGPKEALSLWRQDPNIDVLIGSSCWKKALENEALFIEVGKEFAMYKAMELAPTKKGLQNQKVQEFINFTKSEEGQRILQDTMWSLEGDFKRGRAHQPPLLPHHNRNHQYNTSY
;
A
#
# COMPACT_ATOMS: atom_id res chain seq x y z
N MET A 1 -18.40 52.75 45.96
CA MET A 1 -17.69 51.42 45.97
C MET A 1 -18.07 50.65 44.73
N LYS A 2 -17.23 50.69 43.71
CA LYS A 2 -17.44 49.97 42.44
C LYS A 2 -16.76 48.62 42.55
N LYS A 3 -17.56 47.52 42.54
CA LYS A 3 -17.03 46.16 42.47
C LYS A 3 -16.62 45.88 41.04
N LEU A 4 -15.30 45.71 40.77
CA LEU A 4 -14.74 45.21 39.57
C LEU A 4 -14.94 43.68 39.56
N LEU A 5 -15.79 43.15 38.67
CA LEU A 5 -15.85 41.74 38.35
C LEU A 5 -14.69 41.45 37.39
N PHE A 6 -13.68 40.73 37.85
CA PHE A 6 -12.68 40.09 37.01
C PHE A 6 -13.30 38.82 36.36
N LEU A 7 -13.61 38.91 35.07
CA LEU A 7 -13.99 37.76 34.27
C LEU A 7 -12.71 37.09 33.80
N SER A 8 -12.24 36.09 34.55
CA SER A 8 -11.15 35.24 34.13
C SER A 8 -11.68 34.27 33.07
N THR A 9 -11.47 34.59 31.80
CA THR A 9 -11.62 33.64 30.68
C THR A 9 -10.55 32.59 30.82
N LEU A 10 -10.93 31.45 31.36
CA LEU A 10 -10.14 30.23 31.37
C LEU A 10 -10.08 29.73 29.92
N MET A 11 -9.03 30.09 29.17
CA MET A 11 -8.69 29.47 27.93
C MET A 11 -8.23 28.05 28.26
N ALA A 12 -9.17 27.11 28.29
CA ALA A 12 -8.84 25.70 28.23
C ALA A 12 -8.25 25.45 26.83
N SER A 13 -6.92 25.45 26.72
CA SER A 13 -6.23 24.85 25.59
C SER A 13 -6.63 23.38 25.58
N LEU A 14 -7.62 23.04 24.76
CA LEU A 14 -7.89 21.67 24.37
C LEU A 14 -6.60 21.15 23.75
N LEU A 15 -5.78 20.45 24.54
CA LEU A 15 -4.75 19.59 23.96
C LEU A 15 -5.51 18.56 23.11
N SER A 16 -5.56 18.83 21.81
CA SER A 16 -6.05 17.85 20.86
C SER A 16 -5.19 16.60 20.99
N ALA A 17 -5.81 15.48 21.31
CA ALA A 17 -5.10 14.23 21.43
C ALA A 17 -4.60 13.83 20.02
N GLU A 18 -3.29 13.69 19.87
CA GLU A 18 -2.68 13.27 18.59
C GLU A 18 -3.22 11.91 18.16
N ILE A 19 -3.47 11.73 16.85
CA ILE A 19 -3.78 10.43 16.26
C ILE A 19 -2.47 9.70 16.03
N LEU A 20 -2.27 8.56 16.66
CA LEU A 20 -1.06 7.74 16.51
C LEU A 20 -1.26 6.71 15.40
N LEU A 21 -0.64 6.94 14.26
CA LEU A 21 -0.69 6.10 13.06
C LEU A 21 0.60 5.29 12.91
N TYR A 22 0.49 3.97 12.77
CA TYR A 22 1.62 3.05 12.66
C TYR A 22 1.59 2.24 11.37
N GLY A 23 2.76 1.98 10.79
CA GLY A 23 2.89 1.13 9.61
C GLY A 23 4.30 1.05 9.03
N PRO A 24 4.50 0.41 7.87
CA PRO A 24 5.80 0.15 7.30
C PRO A 24 6.28 1.31 6.40
N ASP A 25 7.60 1.42 6.21
CA ASP A 25 8.21 2.48 5.39
C ASP A 25 7.66 2.66 3.98
N PRO A 26 7.31 1.61 3.21
CA PRO A 26 6.95 1.80 1.80
C PRO A 26 5.79 2.77 1.53
N ALA A 27 4.91 2.99 2.51
CA ALA A 27 3.80 3.92 2.39
C ALA A 27 3.91 5.15 3.31
N ALA A 28 5.00 5.27 4.05
CA ALA A 28 5.17 6.29 5.08
C ALA A 28 5.15 7.72 4.53
N LEU A 29 5.74 7.94 3.34
CA LEU A 29 5.73 9.26 2.71
C LEU A 29 4.30 9.72 2.44
N ALA A 30 3.51 8.89 1.79
CA ALA A 30 2.11 9.20 1.49
C ALA A 30 1.30 9.49 2.77
N MET A 31 1.51 8.69 3.82
CA MET A 31 0.84 8.91 5.10
C MET A 31 1.26 10.21 5.78
N ARG A 32 2.52 10.61 5.69
CA ARG A 32 3.00 11.89 6.25
C ARG A 32 2.42 13.08 5.50
N GLU A 33 2.35 13.04 4.19
CA GLU A 33 1.74 14.11 3.39
C GLU A 33 0.25 14.23 3.67
N LEU A 34 -0.47 13.11 3.77
CA LEU A 34 -1.87 13.09 4.19
C LEU A 34 -2.05 13.66 5.61
N ALA A 35 -1.17 13.30 6.54
CA ALA A 35 -1.19 13.79 7.91
C ALA A 35 -1.00 15.31 7.97
N LEU A 36 0.00 15.83 7.24
CA LEU A 36 0.28 17.27 7.18
C LEU A 36 -0.90 18.06 6.62
N GLU A 37 -1.52 17.57 5.55
CA GLU A 37 -2.63 18.29 4.93
C GLU A 37 -3.90 18.20 5.77
N PHE A 38 -4.14 17.05 6.42
CA PHE A 38 -5.24 16.90 7.37
C PHE A 38 -5.08 17.84 8.57
N GLU A 39 -3.87 17.95 9.14
CA GLU A 39 -3.57 18.86 10.25
C GLU A 39 -3.83 20.33 9.88
N LYS A 40 -3.42 20.77 8.69
CA LYS A 40 -3.70 22.13 8.20
C LYS A 40 -5.20 22.44 8.13
N LYS A 41 -6.02 21.45 7.77
CA LYS A 41 -7.48 21.64 7.60
C LYS A 41 -8.28 21.50 8.86
N SER A 42 -7.94 20.52 9.68
CA SER A 42 -8.71 20.13 10.86
C SER A 42 -8.15 20.70 12.17
N GLY A 43 -6.87 21.09 12.16
CA GLY A 43 -6.13 21.41 13.40
C GLY A 43 -5.72 20.16 14.20
N GLU A 44 -6.05 18.95 13.73
CA GLU A 44 -5.80 17.69 14.41
C GLU A 44 -4.52 17.04 13.92
N ARG A 45 -3.61 16.75 14.82
CA ARG A 45 -2.31 16.19 14.47
C ARG A 45 -2.36 14.67 14.31
N VAL A 46 -1.75 14.18 13.22
CA VAL A 46 -1.53 12.74 12.97
C VAL A 46 -0.04 12.45 13.00
N VAL A 47 0.40 11.65 13.96
CA VAL A 47 1.80 11.25 14.11
C VAL A 47 2.04 9.93 13.41
N VAL A 48 2.79 9.95 12.32
CA VAL A 48 3.11 8.76 11.52
C VAL A 48 4.38 8.08 12.02
N ASN A 49 4.21 6.95 12.66
CA ASN A 49 5.29 6.09 13.12
C ASN A 49 5.55 4.98 12.08
N SER A 50 6.73 5.02 11.46
CA SER A 50 7.07 4.10 10.37
C SER A 50 8.40 3.39 10.62
N GLY A 51 8.66 2.36 9.81
CA GLY A 51 9.88 1.58 9.88
C GLY A 51 9.62 0.07 9.83
N PRO A 52 10.67 -0.73 10.07
CA PRO A 52 10.50 -2.16 10.27
C PRO A 52 9.59 -2.45 11.47
N SER A 53 8.62 -3.35 11.32
CA SER A 53 7.61 -3.61 12.35
C SER A 53 8.19 -3.94 13.74
N LYS A 54 9.35 -4.58 13.77
CA LYS A 54 10.06 -4.88 15.03
C LYS A 54 10.42 -3.65 15.86
N THR A 55 10.51 -2.46 15.26
CA THR A 55 10.90 -1.22 15.95
C THR A 55 9.74 -0.50 16.63
N TRP A 56 8.52 -0.70 16.16
CA TRP A 56 7.36 0.05 16.64
C TRP A 56 6.18 -0.83 17.11
N LEU A 57 6.10 -2.11 16.70
CA LEU A 57 4.92 -2.95 16.94
C LEU A 57 4.58 -3.12 18.43
N TYR A 58 5.61 -3.23 19.30
CA TYR A 58 5.37 -3.37 20.75
C TYR A 58 4.66 -2.13 21.32
N LYS A 59 5.13 -0.92 20.93
CA LYS A 59 4.51 0.33 21.35
C LYS A 59 3.12 0.49 20.74
N ALA A 60 2.98 0.19 19.45
CA ALA A 60 1.72 0.30 18.73
C ALA A 60 0.59 -0.57 19.31
N ARG A 61 0.91 -1.74 19.87
CA ARG A 61 -0.08 -2.56 20.59
C ARG A 61 -0.72 -1.86 21.78
N GLN A 62 -0.04 -0.88 22.35
CA GLN A 62 -0.47 -0.19 23.57
C GLN A 62 -1.16 1.14 23.27
N ASP A 63 -0.66 1.88 22.28
CA ASP A 63 -1.04 3.28 22.11
C ASP A 63 -1.60 3.65 20.73
N ALA A 64 -1.51 2.76 19.73
CA ALA A 64 -1.99 3.09 18.39
C ALA A 64 -3.49 3.40 18.34
N ASP A 65 -3.84 4.41 17.57
CA ASP A 65 -5.21 4.69 17.15
C ASP A 65 -5.50 4.02 15.81
N LEU A 66 -4.50 3.96 14.92
CA LEU A 66 -4.68 3.56 13.53
C LEU A 66 -3.43 2.85 13.00
N PHE A 67 -3.63 1.84 12.18
CA PHE A 67 -2.60 1.17 11.41
C PHE A 67 -2.80 1.40 9.92
N TYR A 68 -1.69 1.48 9.16
CA TYR A 68 -1.73 1.44 7.71
C TYR A 68 -0.92 0.27 7.16
N ALA A 69 -1.37 -0.28 6.03
CA ALA A 69 -0.67 -1.35 5.34
C ALA A 69 -0.73 -1.15 3.82
N PRO A 70 0.37 -1.39 3.10
CA PRO A 70 0.43 -1.27 1.64
C PRO A 70 -0.13 -2.51 0.93
N SER A 71 -0.67 -3.48 1.66
CA SER A 71 -1.28 -4.69 1.12
C SER A 71 -2.10 -5.43 2.17
N ALA A 72 -3.11 -6.17 1.74
CA ALA A 72 -3.92 -7.06 2.59
C ALA A 72 -3.05 -8.02 3.41
N LYS A 73 -2.04 -8.63 2.81
CA LYS A 73 -1.10 -9.52 3.51
C LYS A 73 -0.40 -8.86 4.71
N SER A 74 -0.04 -7.57 4.57
CA SER A 74 0.57 -6.83 5.68
C SER A 74 -0.46 -6.53 6.77
N MET A 75 -1.69 -6.20 6.38
CA MET A 75 -2.78 -5.95 7.32
C MET A 75 -3.19 -7.20 8.08
N GLU A 76 -3.34 -8.34 7.40
CA GLU A 76 -3.59 -9.65 8.04
C GLU A 76 -2.56 -9.93 9.13
N ARG A 77 -1.28 -9.67 8.83
CA ARG A 77 -0.21 -9.85 9.82
C ARG A 77 -0.37 -8.94 11.04
N TYR A 78 -0.86 -7.73 10.86
CA TYR A 78 -1.13 -6.83 12.00
C TYR A 78 -2.33 -7.29 12.80
N ILE A 79 -3.41 -7.76 12.17
CA ILE A 79 -4.58 -8.33 12.85
C ILE A 79 -4.18 -9.53 13.72
N GLU A 80 -3.32 -10.42 13.20
CA GLU A 80 -2.79 -11.57 13.98
C GLU A 80 -1.98 -11.13 15.22
N LEU A 81 -1.24 -10.02 15.10
CA LEU A 81 -0.30 -9.59 16.12
C LEU A 81 -0.86 -8.56 17.10
N VAL A 82 -1.97 -7.89 16.76
CA VAL A 82 -2.55 -6.77 17.52
C VAL A 82 -4.00 -7.09 17.88
N PRO A 83 -4.27 -7.56 19.11
CA PRO A 83 -5.60 -8.03 19.51
C PRO A 83 -6.72 -6.98 19.44
N ASN A 84 -6.35 -5.71 19.31
CA ASN A 84 -7.29 -4.58 19.25
C ASN A 84 -7.67 -4.17 17.81
N LEU A 85 -7.22 -4.92 16.79
CA LEU A 85 -7.61 -4.75 15.40
C LEU A 85 -8.68 -5.77 15.02
N SER A 86 -9.59 -5.35 14.12
CA SER A 86 -10.57 -6.24 13.49
C SER A 86 -10.52 -6.11 11.98
N ILE A 87 -10.75 -7.23 11.30
CA ILE A 87 -10.88 -7.27 9.83
C ILE A 87 -12.11 -6.49 9.36
N ASP A 88 -13.16 -6.45 10.17
CA ASP A 88 -14.42 -5.78 9.82
C ASP A 88 -14.30 -4.26 9.77
N ASP A 89 -13.27 -3.70 10.44
CA ASP A 89 -13.03 -2.26 10.55
C ASP A 89 -12.05 -1.73 9.49
N ILE A 90 -11.54 -2.61 8.60
CA ILE A 90 -10.59 -2.21 7.57
C ILE A 90 -11.23 -1.28 6.55
N SER A 91 -10.54 -0.18 6.29
CA SER A 91 -10.85 0.75 5.21
C SER A 91 -9.84 0.64 4.09
N ILE A 92 -10.28 0.26 2.88
CA ILE A 92 -9.46 0.38 1.67
C ILE A 92 -9.46 1.85 1.27
N ILE A 93 -8.28 2.44 1.19
CA ILE A 93 -8.11 3.86 0.87
C ILE A 93 -7.57 4.08 -0.55
N HIS A 94 -6.88 3.08 -1.13
CA HIS A 94 -6.36 3.18 -2.48
C HIS A 94 -6.09 1.80 -3.07
N LEU A 95 -6.11 1.70 -4.41
CA LEU A 95 -5.79 0.48 -5.15
C LEU A 95 -4.63 0.73 -6.12
N CYS A 96 -3.66 -0.16 -6.09
CA CYS A 96 -2.53 -0.16 -7.03
C CYS A 96 -2.64 -1.36 -7.96
N GLN A 97 -2.69 -1.12 -9.25
CA GLN A 97 -2.75 -2.16 -10.27
C GLN A 97 -1.35 -2.66 -10.65
N THR A 98 -1.23 -3.93 -11.01
CA THR A 98 -0.02 -4.45 -11.67
C THR A 98 0.06 -3.86 -13.08
N ASN A 99 1.20 -3.24 -13.40
CA ASN A 99 1.49 -2.65 -14.70
C ASN A 99 2.85 -3.11 -15.23
N LEU A 100 3.04 -2.96 -16.54
CA LEU A 100 4.33 -3.08 -17.18
C LEU A 100 4.91 -1.69 -17.36
N MET A 101 6.11 -1.46 -16.86
CA MET A 101 6.89 -0.28 -17.15
C MET A 101 7.92 -0.64 -18.22
N VAL A 102 7.85 0.01 -19.37
CA VAL A 102 8.76 -0.20 -20.51
C VAL A 102 9.62 1.03 -20.73
N ARG A 103 10.75 0.87 -21.41
CA ARG A 103 11.65 1.99 -21.74
C ARG A 103 10.91 3.12 -22.48
N PRO A 104 11.31 4.37 -22.29
CA PRO A 104 10.80 5.47 -23.11
C PRO A 104 10.89 5.14 -24.60
N ASN A 105 9.88 5.56 -25.37
CA ASN A 105 9.71 5.25 -26.81
C ASN A 105 9.40 3.76 -27.11
N ASN A 106 9.33 2.88 -26.12
CA ASN A 106 8.93 1.49 -26.24
C ASN A 106 9.56 0.78 -27.47
N PRO A 107 10.88 0.61 -27.51
CA PRO A 107 11.60 0.14 -28.71
C PRO A 107 11.18 -1.28 -29.09
N LEU A 108 10.74 -2.10 -28.15
CA LEU A 108 10.26 -3.47 -28.38
C LEU A 108 8.77 -3.54 -28.72
N LYS A 109 8.07 -2.41 -28.77
CA LYS A 109 6.63 -2.32 -29.04
C LYS A 109 5.82 -3.27 -28.13
N ILE A 110 6.08 -3.20 -26.83
CA ILE A 110 5.31 -3.92 -25.80
C ILE A 110 3.97 -3.23 -25.64
N THR A 111 2.88 -3.94 -25.83
CA THR A 111 1.51 -3.42 -25.74
C THR A 111 0.65 -4.16 -24.74
N SER A 112 1.08 -5.35 -24.35
CA SER A 112 0.32 -6.23 -23.46
C SER A 112 1.24 -7.17 -22.68
N PHE A 113 0.66 -7.91 -21.75
CA PHE A 113 1.38 -8.94 -21.02
C PHE A 113 1.80 -10.11 -21.93
N ASN A 114 1.04 -10.40 -23.00
CA ASN A 114 1.39 -11.44 -23.98
C ASN A 114 2.76 -11.21 -24.63
N ASP A 115 3.10 -9.96 -24.90
CA ASP A 115 4.39 -9.62 -25.48
C ASP A 115 5.57 -10.10 -24.62
N LEU A 116 5.37 -10.23 -23.31
CA LEU A 116 6.40 -10.75 -22.39
C LEU A 116 6.60 -12.27 -22.51
N LEU A 117 5.64 -12.97 -23.11
CA LEU A 117 5.68 -14.41 -23.31
C LEU A 117 6.26 -14.78 -24.68
N ASP A 118 5.99 -13.95 -25.69
CA ASP A 118 6.29 -14.25 -27.09
C ASP A 118 7.56 -13.56 -27.59
N LYS A 119 7.91 -12.41 -27.03
CA LYS A 119 9.09 -11.64 -27.42
C LYS A 119 10.30 -12.00 -26.56
N LYS A 120 11.48 -11.86 -27.15
CA LYS A 120 12.74 -11.97 -26.42
C LYS A 120 12.98 -10.65 -25.68
N VAL A 121 12.50 -10.57 -24.45
CA VAL A 121 12.58 -9.37 -23.59
C VAL A 121 13.35 -9.70 -22.31
N LYS A 122 14.03 -8.70 -21.76
CA LYS A 122 14.74 -8.81 -20.48
C LYS A 122 13.90 -8.14 -19.40
N ILE A 123 13.34 -8.95 -18.52
CA ILE A 123 12.38 -8.53 -17.52
C ILE A 123 13.04 -8.39 -16.15
N MET A 124 12.74 -7.30 -15.47
CA MET A 124 12.91 -7.18 -14.02
C MET A 124 11.54 -7.40 -13.35
N ALA A 125 11.49 -8.27 -12.35
CA ALA A 125 10.33 -8.51 -11.53
C ALA A 125 10.64 -8.21 -10.05
N MET A 126 9.59 -8.07 -9.23
CA MET A 126 9.75 -7.87 -7.80
C MET A 126 9.90 -9.20 -7.10
N SER A 127 10.91 -9.35 -6.25
CA SER A 127 11.02 -10.45 -5.31
C SER A 127 9.78 -10.48 -4.42
N GLY A 128 9.11 -11.63 -4.31
CA GLY A 128 7.82 -11.74 -3.61
C GLY A 128 6.60 -11.18 -4.38
N GLY A 129 6.81 -10.63 -5.59
CA GLY A 129 5.72 -10.17 -6.48
C GLY A 129 5.16 -11.27 -7.39
N HIS A 130 5.67 -12.49 -7.29
CA HIS A 130 5.27 -13.62 -8.14
C HIS A 130 3.78 -13.94 -8.07
N ASN A 131 3.12 -13.68 -6.97
CA ASN A 131 1.66 -13.87 -6.84
C ASN A 131 0.84 -13.01 -7.82
N SER A 132 1.41 -11.93 -8.38
CA SER A 132 0.72 -11.13 -9.40
C SER A 132 1.10 -11.54 -10.81
N TYR A 133 2.36 -11.45 -11.19
CA TYR A 133 2.77 -11.69 -12.58
C TYR A 133 2.74 -13.18 -12.98
N GLU A 134 3.07 -14.09 -12.06
CA GLU A 134 2.95 -15.52 -12.34
C GLU A 134 1.48 -15.95 -12.45
N PHE A 135 0.62 -15.40 -11.59
CA PHE A 135 -0.82 -15.63 -11.68
C PHE A 135 -1.39 -15.15 -13.01
N ILE A 136 -0.98 -13.98 -13.51
CA ILE A 136 -1.40 -13.48 -14.82
C ILE A 136 -0.95 -14.46 -15.90
N ALA A 137 0.32 -14.89 -15.90
CA ALA A 137 0.83 -15.83 -16.89
C ALA A 137 0.06 -17.17 -16.91
N LEU A 138 -0.28 -17.69 -15.72
CA LEU A 138 -1.06 -18.93 -15.60
C LEU A 138 -2.50 -18.74 -16.09
N LYS A 139 -3.14 -17.61 -15.75
CA LYS A 139 -4.50 -17.30 -16.17
C LYS A 139 -4.63 -17.09 -17.67
N MET A 140 -3.60 -16.57 -18.33
CA MET A 140 -3.56 -16.36 -19.78
C MET A 140 -3.37 -17.63 -20.58
N GLY A 141 -3.07 -18.77 -19.97
CA GLY A 141 -2.89 -19.98 -20.74
C GLY A 141 -2.70 -21.24 -19.92
N ASN A 142 -1.52 -21.46 -19.43
CA ASN A 142 -1.15 -22.69 -18.74
C ASN A 142 0.27 -22.57 -18.14
N GLY A 143 0.82 -23.68 -17.63
CA GLY A 143 2.18 -23.71 -17.10
C GLY A 143 3.28 -23.34 -18.10
N GLU A 144 3.03 -23.48 -19.41
CA GLU A 144 3.97 -23.09 -20.45
C GLU A 144 4.20 -21.56 -20.46
N ASN A 145 3.15 -20.77 -20.30
CA ASN A 145 3.25 -19.32 -20.21
C ASN A 145 4.11 -18.89 -19.02
N LEU A 146 3.93 -19.55 -17.88
CA LEU A 146 4.79 -19.30 -16.73
C LEU A 146 6.26 -19.62 -17.02
N THR A 147 6.51 -20.73 -17.72
CA THR A 147 7.86 -21.11 -18.14
C THR A 147 8.47 -20.09 -19.10
N LYS A 148 7.70 -19.60 -20.08
CA LYS A 148 8.12 -18.53 -21.00
C LYS A 148 8.45 -17.25 -20.26
N LEU A 149 7.57 -16.80 -19.35
CA LEU A 149 7.78 -15.61 -18.55
C LEU A 149 9.08 -15.70 -17.73
N ARG A 150 9.25 -16.80 -17.00
CA ARG A 150 10.44 -17.02 -16.15
C ARG A 150 11.76 -17.00 -16.91
N LYS A 151 11.79 -17.51 -18.14
CA LYS A 151 12.97 -17.46 -19.00
C LYS A 151 13.39 -16.04 -19.36
N ASN A 152 12.46 -15.12 -19.40
CA ASN A 152 12.70 -13.71 -19.72
C ASN A 152 13.01 -12.84 -18.49
N ILE A 153 12.76 -13.34 -17.27
CA ILE A 153 13.12 -12.61 -16.06
C ILE A 153 14.61 -12.76 -15.78
N ILE A 154 15.34 -11.64 -15.90
CA ILE A 154 16.80 -11.61 -15.70
C ILE A 154 17.20 -11.16 -14.30
N VAL A 155 16.30 -10.47 -13.56
CA VAL A 155 16.58 -9.98 -12.22
C VAL A 155 15.30 -9.86 -11.39
N TYR A 156 15.44 -10.15 -10.08
CA TYR A 156 14.41 -9.95 -9.07
C TYR A 156 14.86 -8.88 -8.09
N ALA A 157 14.22 -7.71 -8.14
CA ALA A 157 14.48 -6.63 -7.20
C ALA A 157 13.83 -6.91 -5.84
N LYS A 158 14.55 -6.69 -4.73
CA LYS A 158 14.09 -6.98 -3.36
C LYS A 158 13.09 -5.96 -2.82
N GLY A 159 12.97 -4.80 -3.47
CA GLY A 159 12.03 -3.76 -3.07
C GLY A 159 12.01 -2.60 -4.05
N PRO A 160 11.06 -1.65 -3.90
CA PRO A 160 10.92 -0.53 -4.83
C PRO A 160 12.20 0.29 -5.01
N LYS A 161 12.93 0.56 -3.93
CA LYS A 161 14.18 1.32 -3.98
C LYS A 161 15.24 0.66 -4.86
N GLU A 162 15.42 -0.65 -4.71
CA GLU A 162 16.36 -1.42 -5.55
C GLU A 162 15.88 -1.49 -6.99
N ALA A 163 14.58 -1.70 -7.22
CA ALA A 163 14.02 -1.72 -8.56
C ALA A 163 14.24 -0.40 -9.31
N LEU A 164 13.97 0.73 -8.68
CA LEU A 164 14.21 2.05 -9.28
C LEU A 164 15.70 2.30 -9.55
N SER A 165 16.57 1.87 -8.64
CA SER A 165 18.02 1.97 -8.81
C SER A 165 18.50 1.13 -10.00
N LEU A 166 18.10 -0.14 -10.07
CA LEU A 166 18.47 -1.04 -11.17
C LEU A 166 17.90 -0.57 -12.51
N TRP A 167 16.64 -0.10 -12.53
CA TRP A 167 16.04 0.47 -13.72
C TRP A 167 16.87 1.61 -14.32
N ARG A 168 17.40 2.49 -13.48
CA ARG A 168 18.21 3.64 -13.90
C ARG A 168 19.63 3.26 -14.32
N GLN A 169 20.21 2.25 -13.67
CA GLN A 169 21.61 1.85 -13.88
C GLN A 169 21.81 0.82 -14.99
N ASP A 170 20.85 -0.07 -15.21
CA ASP A 170 20.98 -1.14 -16.22
C ASP A 170 20.05 -0.89 -17.42
N PRO A 171 20.58 -0.33 -18.54
CA PRO A 171 19.79 -0.10 -19.73
C PRO A 171 19.36 -1.39 -20.45
N ASN A 172 19.90 -2.55 -20.06
CA ASN A 172 19.51 -3.83 -20.62
C ASN A 172 18.17 -4.36 -20.08
N ILE A 173 17.65 -3.79 -19.03
CA ILE A 173 16.31 -4.13 -18.55
C ILE A 173 15.29 -3.47 -19.47
N ASP A 174 14.54 -4.27 -20.22
CA ASP A 174 13.54 -3.79 -21.18
C ASP A 174 12.20 -3.48 -20.50
N VAL A 175 11.80 -4.32 -19.54
CA VAL A 175 10.51 -4.25 -18.85
C VAL A 175 10.69 -4.44 -17.35
N LEU A 176 10.02 -3.58 -16.57
CA LEU A 176 9.83 -3.77 -15.14
C LEU A 176 8.36 -4.13 -14.88
N ILE A 177 8.10 -5.31 -14.32
CA ILE A 177 6.76 -5.67 -13.85
C ILE A 177 6.60 -5.16 -12.40
N GLY A 178 5.74 -4.19 -12.23
CA GLY A 178 5.55 -3.53 -10.94
C GLY A 178 4.14 -2.99 -10.74
N SER A 179 4.03 -1.84 -10.13
CA SER A 179 2.76 -1.27 -9.69
C SER A 179 2.48 0.09 -10.34
N SER A 180 1.22 0.35 -10.69
CA SER A 180 0.75 1.67 -11.12
C SER A 180 1.11 2.78 -10.12
N CYS A 181 1.30 2.43 -8.85
CA CYS A 181 1.71 3.36 -7.80
C CYS A 181 3.11 3.97 -8.00
N TRP A 182 3.90 3.47 -8.93
CA TRP A 182 5.22 4.01 -9.25
C TRP A 182 5.19 5.02 -10.39
N LYS A 183 4.01 5.35 -10.90
CA LYS A 183 3.83 6.23 -12.05
C LYS A 183 4.54 7.58 -11.87
N LYS A 184 4.39 8.18 -10.69
CA LYS A 184 5.08 9.46 -10.37
C LYS A 184 6.60 9.30 -10.27
N ALA A 185 7.07 8.24 -9.65
CA ALA A 185 8.51 7.99 -9.47
C ALA A 185 9.25 7.73 -10.80
N LEU A 186 8.53 7.25 -11.83
CA LEU A 186 9.07 6.92 -13.16
C LEU A 186 8.44 7.76 -14.28
N GLU A 187 7.82 8.89 -13.96
CA GLU A 187 7.01 9.72 -14.89
C GLU A 187 7.70 10.01 -16.23
N ASN A 188 9.01 10.28 -16.22
CA ASN A 188 9.80 10.57 -17.42
C ASN A 188 10.79 9.44 -17.79
N GLU A 189 10.75 8.34 -17.06
CA GLU A 189 11.74 7.26 -17.19
C GLU A 189 11.14 5.95 -17.73
N ALA A 190 9.79 5.87 -17.81
CA ALA A 190 9.09 4.71 -18.33
C ALA A 190 7.74 5.06 -18.94
N LEU A 191 7.30 4.26 -19.92
CA LEU A 191 5.90 4.19 -20.30
C LEU A 191 5.20 3.10 -19.51
N PHE A 192 3.97 3.38 -19.06
CA PHE A 192 3.14 2.45 -18.31
C PHE A 192 2.14 1.77 -19.23
N ILE A 193 2.24 0.44 -19.32
CA ILE A 193 1.35 -0.40 -20.12
C ILE A 193 0.48 -1.21 -19.17
N GLU A 194 -0.83 -1.13 -19.34
CA GLU A 194 -1.78 -1.94 -18.58
C GLU A 194 -1.78 -3.40 -19.04
N VAL A 195 -1.97 -4.31 -18.11
CA VAL A 195 -1.98 -5.76 -18.41
C VAL A 195 -3.29 -6.26 -19.05
N GLY A 196 -4.29 -5.40 -19.16
CA GLY A 196 -5.66 -5.77 -19.57
C GLY A 196 -6.59 -5.95 -18.36
N LYS A 197 -7.85 -5.51 -18.51
CA LYS A 197 -8.81 -5.48 -17.38
C LYS A 197 -9.09 -6.87 -16.79
N GLU A 198 -9.17 -7.87 -17.65
CA GLU A 198 -9.43 -9.26 -17.28
C GLU A 198 -8.28 -9.91 -16.50
N PHE A 199 -7.07 -9.37 -16.63
CA PHE A 199 -5.87 -9.84 -15.94
C PHE A 199 -5.38 -8.87 -14.86
N ALA A 200 -6.10 -7.77 -14.66
CA ALA A 200 -5.70 -6.78 -13.69
C ALA A 200 -5.67 -7.34 -12.26
N MET A 201 -4.52 -7.20 -11.62
CA MET A 201 -4.32 -7.56 -10.21
C MET A 201 -4.11 -6.30 -9.40
N TYR A 202 -4.86 -6.16 -8.33
CA TYR A 202 -4.82 -4.99 -7.46
C TYR A 202 -4.22 -5.33 -6.10
N LYS A 203 -3.47 -4.38 -5.56
CA LYS A 203 -3.06 -4.36 -4.16
C LYS A 203 -3.78 -3.21 -3.49
N ALA A 204 -4.44 -3.51 -2.39
CA ALA A 204 -5.12 -2.51 -1.60
C ALA A 204 -4.16 -1.86 -0.62
N MET A 205 -4.22 -0.54 -0.53
CA MET A 205 -3.71 0.18 0.63
C MET A 205 -4.83 0.31 1.65
N GLU A 206 -4.54 -0.04 2.87
CA GLU A 206 -5.54 -0.23 3.92
C GLU A 206 -5.22 0.59 5.16
N LEU A 207 -6.27 1.07 5.82
CA LEU A 207 -6.25 1.62 7.17
C LEU A 207 -7.12 0.75 8.07
N ALA A 208 -6.64 0.48 9.28
CA ALA A 208 -7.40 -0.25 10.30
C ALA A 208 -7.33 0.49 11.64
N PRO A 209 -8.45 1.06 12.13
CA PRO A 209 -8.51 1.63 13.46
C PRO A 209 -8.45 0.53 14.52
N THR A 210 -7.78 0.83 15.62
CA THR A 210 -7.85 0.02 16.85
C THR A 210 -9.20 0.24 17.56
N LYS A 211 -9.53 -0.57 18.55
CA LYS A 211 -10.71 -0.33 19.40
C LYS A 211 -10.70 1.07 20.03
N LYS A 212 -9.51 1.61 20.39
CA LYS A 212 -9.33 2.99 20.85
C LYS A 212 -9.62 3.98 19.72
N GLY A 213 -9.07 3.74 18.53
CA GLY A 213 -9.27 4.59 17.36
C GLY A 213 -10.72 4.65 16.89
N LEU A 214 -11.48 3.56 17.00
CA LEU A 214 -12.91 3.53 16.68
C LEU A 214 -13.76 4.49 17.57
N GLN A 215 -13.31 4.74 18.79
CA GLN A 215 -13.98 5.67 19.72
C GLN A 215 -13.57 7.13 19.49
N ASN A 216 -12.58 7.37 18.64
CA ASN A 216 -12.09 8.71 18.31
C ASN A 216 -12.66 9.16 16.96
N GLN A 217 -13.61 10.11 16.99
CA GLN A 217 -14.22 10.67 15.79
C GLN A 217 -13.16 11.23 14.81
N LYS A 218 -12.05 11.77 15.30
CA LYS A 218 -10.98 12.35 14.49
C LYS A 218 -10.24 11.30 13.66
N VAL A 219 -10.15 10.08 14.14
CA VAL A 219 -9.62 8.93 13.36
C VAL A 219 -10.53 8.66 12.15
N GLN A 220 -11.84 8.68 12.33
CA GLN A 220 -12.79 8.49 11.24
C GLN A 220 -12.75 9.65 10.24
N GLU A 221 -12.63 10.89 10.73
CA GLU A 221 -12.44 12.07 9.87
C GLU A 221 -11.15 11.95 9.03
N PHE A 222 -10.04 11.51 9.63
CA PHE A 222 -8.80 11.25 8.88
C PHE A 222 -8.97 10.15 7.84
N ILE A 223 -9.59 9.02 8.16
CA ILE A 223 -9.88 7.96 7.20
C ILE A 223 -10.72 8.50 6.03
N ASN A 224 -11.74 9.30 6.30
CA ASN A 224 -12.58 9.91 5.27
C ASN A 224 -11.79 10.92 4.43
N PHE A 225 -10.91 11.71 5.05
CA PHE A 225 -10.02 12.62 4.33
C PHE A 225 -9.11 11.87 3.34
N THR A 226 -8.55 10.73 3.72
CA THR A 226 -7.71 9.93 2.79
C THR A 226 -8.48 9.50 1.53
N LYS A 227 -9.80 9.32 1.63
CA LYS A 227 -10.69 8.92 0.52
C LYS A 227 -11.25 10.10 -0.26
N SER A 228 -11.06 11.33 0.20
CA SER A 228 -11.50 12.54 -0.51
C SER A 228 -10.69 12.74 -1.79
N GLU A 229 -11.19 13.59 -2.70
CA GLU A 229 -10.47 13.96 -3.92
C GLU A 229 -9.06 14.46 -3.63
N GLU A 230 -8.92 15.30 -2.62
CA GLU A 230 -7.63 15.84 -2.21
C GLU A 230 -6.71 14.78 -1.61
N GLY A 231 -7.22 13.91 -0.72
CA GLY A 231 -6.45 12.78 -0.19
C GLY A 231 -5.98 11.85 -1.30
N GLN A 232 -6.82 11.58 -2.30
CA GLN A 232 -6.45 10.77 -3.46
C GLN A 232 -5.39 11.46 -4.34
N ARG A 233 -5.46 12.79 -4.50
CA ARG A 233 -4.42 13.54 -5.20
C ARG A 233 -3.08 13.45 -4.48
N ILE A 234 -3.05 13.60 -3.16
CA ILE A 234 -1.84 13.44 -2.36
C ILE A 234 -1.26 12.02 -2.54
N LEU A 235 -2.10 10.98 -2.46
CA LEU A 235 -1.67 9.60 -2.69
C LEU A 235 -1.05 9.44 -4.09
N GLN A 236 -1.64 10.02 -5.12
CA GLN A 236 -1.13 9.99 -6.49
C GLN A 236 0.23 10.69 -6.60
N ASP A 237 0.36 11.88 -6.03
CA ASP A 237 1.58 12.69 -6.08
C ASP A 237 2.74 12.05 -5.29
N THR A 238 2.41 11.26 -4.27
CA THR A 238 3.38 10.58 -3.42
C THR A 238 3.59 9.10 -3.79
N MET A 239 3.53 8.76 -5.05
CA MET A 239 3.76 7.42 -5.63
C MET A 239 2.51 6.55 -5.79
N TRP A 240 1.31 7.08 -5.53
CA TRP A 240 0.06 6.31 -5.65
C TRP A 240 -0.75 6.76 -6.86
N SER A 241 -1.41 5.82 -7.51
CA SER A 241 -2.26 6.08 -8.67
C SER A 241 -3.74 6.11 -8.29
N LEU A 242 -4.51 6.96 -8.97
CA LEU A 242 -5.96 7.04 -8.78
C LEU A 242 -6.76 5.94 -9.50
N GLU A 243 -6.12 4.97 -10.10
CA GLU A 243 -6.79 3.94 -10.91
C GLU A 243 -7.54 2.90 -10.08
N GLY A 244 -7.93 3.22 -8.87
CA GLY A 244 -8.64 2.29 -8.01
C GLY A 244 -10.15 2.52 -8.02
N ASP A 245 -10.93 1.54 -8.40
CA ASP A 245 -12.32 1.42 -8.02
C ASP A 245 -12.41 0.69 -6.68
N PHE A 246 -12.57 1.42 -5.58
CA PHE A 246 -12.65 0.85 -4.23
C PHE A 246 -13.74 -0.21 -4.07
N LYS A 247 -14.81 -0.15 -4.86
CA LYS A 247 -15.88 -1.15 -4.84
C LYS A 247 -15.43 -2.45 -5.52
N ARG A 248 -14.61 -2.36 -6.58
CA ARG A 248 -14.07 -3.53 -7.28
C ARG A 248 -12.97 -4.23 -6.49
N GLY A 249 -12.18 -3.50 -5.70
CA GLY A 249 -11.11 -4.07 -4.89
C GLY A 249 -11.59 -5.17 -3.92
N ARG A 250 -12.75 -4.99 -3.31
CA ARG A 250 -13.36 -6.02 -2.44
C ARG A 250 -13.82 -7.26 -3.21
N ALA A 251 -14.29 -7.11 -4.45
CA ALA A 251 -14.78 -8.22 -5.25
C ALA A 251 -13.68 -9.13 -5.79
N HIS A 252 -12.43 -8.66 -5.83
CA HIS A 252 -11.28 -9.40 -6.34
C HIS A 252 -10.32 -9.93 -5.25
N GLN A 253 -10.55 -9.58 -4.00
CA GLN A 253 -9.87 -10.25 -2.90
C GLN A 253 -10.58 -11.59 -2.66
N PRO A 254 -9.87 -12.73 -2.68
CA PRO A 254 -10.47 -13.98 -2.26
C PRO A 254 -11.00 -13.79 -0.83
N PRO A 255 -12.18 -14.33 -0.50
CA PRO A 255 -12.67 -14.26 0.86
C PRO A 255 -11.59 -14.80 1.79
N LEU A 256 -11.26 -14.01 2.82
CA LEU A 256 -10.34 -14.45 3.87
C LEU A 256 -10.94 -15.72 4.44
N LEU A 257 -10.22 -16.83 4.31
CA LEU A 257 -10.68 -18.10 4.85
C LEU A 257 -10.92 -17.93 6.36
N PRO A 258 -12.03 -18.40 6.89
CA PRO A 258 -12.29 -18.34 8.32
C PRO A 258 -11.10 -19.00 9.04
N HIS A 259 -10.57 -18.33 10.05
CA HIS A 259 -9.46 -18.82 10.84
C HIS A 259 -9.80 -20.19 11.42
N HIS A 260 -9.29 -21.25 10.81
CA HIS A 260 -9.22 -22.53 11.48
C HIS A 260 -8.20 -22.39 12.62
N ASN A 261 -8.73 -22.42 13.84
CA ASN A 261 -7.99 -22.52 15.08
C ASN A 261 -7.13 -23.80 15.01
N ARG A 262 -5.95 -23.71 14.39
CA ARG A 262 -4.97 -24.78 14.45
C ARG A 262 -4.13 -24.58 15.69
N ASN A 263 -4.62 -25.14 16.79
CA ASN A 263 -3.75 -25.59 17.88
C ASN A 263 -2.82 -26.68 17.33
N HIS A 264 -1.72 -26.31 16.72
CA HIS A 264 -0.61 -27.21 16.47
C HIS A 264 0.38 -27.07 17.61
N GLN A 265 0.24 -27.98 18.58
CA GLN A 265 1.36 -28.42 19.42
C GLN A 265 2.49 -28.89 18.50
N TYR A 266 3.57 -28.12 18.45
CA TYR A 266 4.83 -28.60 17.88
C TYR A 266 5.44 -29.55 18.90
N ASN A 267 5.31 -30.83 18.67
CA ASN A 267 6.12 -31.85 19.30
C ASN A 267 7.53 -31.77 18.70
N THR A 268 8.48 -31.25 19.46
CA THR A 268 9.91 -31.32 19.15
C THR A 268 10.40 -32.74 19.48
N SER A 269 10.72 -33.52 18.49
CA SER A 269 11.68 -34.60 18.59
C SER A 269 12.28 -34.91 17.22
N TYR A 270 13.60 -34.79 17.22
CA TYR A 270 14.70 -34.96 16.26
C TYR A 270 15.18 -33.71 15.54
#